data_ed8340e1e756d179cf4676b21953ca07
#
_entry.id   ed8340e1e756d179cf4676b21953ca07
#
_cell.length_a   1.000
_cell.length_b   1.000
_cell.length_c   1.000
_cell.angle_alpha   90.00
_cell.angle_beta   90.00
_cell.angle_gamma   90.00
#
_symmetry.space_group_name_H-M   'P 1'
#
loop_
_entity.id
_entity.type
_entity.pdbx_description
1 polymer ?
#
loop_
_entity_poly.entity_id
_entity_poly.type
_entity_poly.pdbx_seq_one_letter_code
_entity_poly.pdbx_strand_id
1 'polypeptide(L)'
;MRSVTKRCDDQSLLDTCHARAIELLKRNLVPDGILAASPGVQASKRGYTAIFGRDAAVCAIGMALSGDKLLERSAAAGLHTLAKHQAPNGQIAKFVDLHRREADFWYLGCIDSTLWWLVALAFLDRRGRAGGLRRQYAKRIKLAIQWLLAQEHQRFFLLQQNEASDWADIMPRSGFVLYTNALWFFVKRLYRIAHAQETHQNFNGLFHPFSATIAEYRRAQLLNDYVLRRARDRDLYLSFVNFSFFGEEGDVFGNVLAVLLGLADARATRRTLDALTMAHVNDPYPVRAVTRPIKENSSLWRPYMARHRQNHVWQYHNGGIWPMVGGFWVTALVAAGRVEQAKSELVKLARVCALRNWGFTEWLHGKTLAPRGMPGQSWNAAAFLMAEHAVAAGASVFGSAIS
;
A
#
# COMPACT_ATOMS: atom_id res chain seq x y z
N MET A 1 -30.39 -9.92 -23.84
CA MET A 1 -29.19 -10.34 -24.58
C MET A 1 -27.94 -9.50 -24.30
N ARG A 2 -27.91 -8.16 -24.40
CA ARG A 2 -26.70 -7.35 -24.13
C ARG A 2 -26.06 -7.54 -22.72
N SER A 3 -26.84 -7.83 -21.70
CA SER A 3 -26.33 -8.01 -20.31
C SER A 3 -25.63 -9.35 -20.09
N VAL A 4 -26.08 -10.42 -20.76
CA VAL A 4 -25.50 -11.78 -20.65
C VAL A 4 -24.18 -11.85 -21.40
N THR A 5 -24.15 -11.29 -22.63
CA THR A 5 -22.93 -11.22 -23.47
C THR A 5 -21.83 -10.41 -22.75
N LYS A 6 -22.15 -9.26 -22.15
CA LYS A 6 -21.19 -8.44 -21.41
C LYS A 6 -20.62 -9.16 -20.19
N ARG A 7 -21.44 -9.95 -19.46
CA ARG A 7 -20.97 -10.74 -18.32
C ARG A 7 -20.00 -11.86 -18.75
N CYS A 8 -20.27 -12.50 -19.89
CA CYS A 8 -19.38 -13.53 -20.44
C CYS A 8 -18.02 -12.94 -20.84
N ASP A 9 -18.03 -11.75 -21.47
CA ASP A 9 -16.80 -11.04 -21.86
C ASP A 9 -15.99 -10.59 -20.63
N ASP A 10 -16.64 -10.09 -19.58
CA ASP A 10 -15.96 -9.65 -18.36
C ASP A 10 -15.35 -10.86 -17.61
N GLN A 11 -16.02 -12.02 -17.54
CA GLN A 11 -15.47 -13.23 -16.91
C GLN A 11 -14.25 -13.75 -17.69
N SER A 12 -14.34 -13.84 -19.01
CA SER A 12 -13.21 -14.24 -19.88
C SER A 12 -11.99 -13.32 -19.71
N LEU A 13 -12.22 -12.01 -19.53
CA LEU A 13 -11.16 -11.05 -19.23
C LEU A 13 -10.51 -11.31 -17.87
N LEU A 14 -11.29 -11.61 -16.83
CA LEU A 14 -10.78 -11.92 -15.50
C LEU A 14 -9.96 -13.21 -15.51
N ASP A 15 -10.47 -14.27 -16.13
CA ASP A 15 -9.77 -15.56 -16.25
C ASP A 15 -8.43 -15.39 -16.99
N THR A 16 -8.43 -14.59 -18.06
CA THR A 16 -7.21 -14.26 -18.79
C THR A 16 -6.24 -13.46 -17.93
N CYS A 17 -6.73 -12.46 -17.18
CA CYS A 17 -5.91 -11.65 -16.28
C CYS A 17 -5.27 -12.51 -15.19
N HIS A 18 -6.03 -13.45 -14.61
CA HIS A 18 -5.53 -14.42 -13.64
C HIS A 18 -4.36 -15.25 -14.20
N ALA A 19 -4.55 -15.86 -15.38
CA ALA A 19 -3.52 -16.65 -16.04
C ALA A 19 -2.26 -15.82 -16.33
N ARG A 20 -2.41 -14.59 -16.85
CA ARG A 20 -1.32 -13.67 -17.15
C ARG A 20 -0.61 -13.16 -15.89
N ALA A 21 -1.33 -12.94 -14.79
CA ALA A 21 -0.74 -12.56 -13.50
C ALA A 21 0.15 -13.69 -12.96
N ILE A 22 -0.32 -14.95 -13.00
CA ILE A 22 0.47 -16.12 -12.61
C ILE A 22 1.72 -16.26 -13.51
N GLU A 23 1.56 -16.15 -14.83
CA GLU A 23 2.68 -16.23 -15.77
C GLU A 23 3.74 -15.15 -15.49
N LEU A 24 3.31 -13.91 -15.25
CA LEU A 24 4.20 -12.81 -14.90
C LEU A 24 4.96 -13.06 -13.60
N LEU A 25 4.27 -13.46 -12.54
CA LEU A 25 4.89 -13.74 -11.26
C LEU A 25 5.92 -14.88 -11.38
N LYS A 26 5.60 -15.96 -12.11
CA LYS A 26 6.55 -17.05 -12.39
C LYS A 26 7.79 -16.58 -13.14
N ARG A 27 7.62 -15.69 -14.12
CA ARG A 27 8.73 -15.10 -14.89
C ARG A 27 9.67 -14.28 -14.02
N ASN A 28 9.10 -13.60 -13.02
CA ASN A 28 9.86 -12.71 -12.13
C ASN A 28 10.41 -13.44 -10.89
N LEU A 29 10.10 -14.73 -10.70
CA LEU A 29 10.68 -15.52 -9.61
C LEU A 29 12.17 -15.73 -9.81
N VAL A 30 12.91 -15.60 -8.72
CA VAL A 30 14.32 -15.98 -8.58
C VAL A 30 14.48 -16.79 -7.28
N PRO A 31 15.59 -17.53 -7.08
CA PRO A 31 15.79 -18.29 -5.84
C PRO A 31 15.67 -17.45 -4.56
N ASP A 32 16.08 -16.19 -4.61
CA ASP A 32 16.06 -15.26 -3.50
C ASP A 32 14.71 -14.55 -3.28
N GLY A 33 13.71 -14.81 -4.12
CA GLY A 33 12.38 -14.19 -3.98
C GLY A 33 11.74 -13.80 -5.29
N ILE A 34 11.18 -12.59 -5.36
CA ILE A 34 10.54 -12.06 -6.55
C ILE A 34 11.10 -10.69 -6.90
N LEU A 35 11.45 -10.48 -8.15
CA LEU A 35 11.90 -9.20 -8.67
C LEU A 35 10.73 -8.21 -8.73
N ALA A 36 11.00 -6.91 -8.53
CA ALA A 36 9.96 -5.88 -8.58
C ALA A 36 9.31 -5.77 -9.97
N ALA A 37 10.10 -5.93 -11.04
CA ALA A 37 9.61 -5.93 -12.41
C ALA A 37 10.32 -7.00 -13.26
N SER A 38 9.74 -7.30 -14.42
CA SER A 38 10.32 -8.27 -15.36
C SER A 38 11.74 -7.90 -15.78
N PRO A 39 12.67 -8.86 -15.79
CA PRO A 39 14.05 -8.62 -16.17
C PRO A 39 14.18 -8.00 -17.57
N GLY A 40 15.11 -7.06 -17.72
CA GLY A 40 15.41 -6.39 -18.97
C GLY A 40 16.38 -5.23 -18.76
N VAL A 41 16.94 -4.69 -19.83
CA VAL A 41 17.95 -3.61 -19.76
C VAL A 41 17.47 -2.41 -18.97
N GLN A 42 16.21 -2.00 -19.17
CA GLN A 42 15.63 -0.86 -18.47
C GLN A 42 15.40 -1.16 -16.97
N ALA A 43 14.92 -2.35 -16.64
CA ALA A 43 14.72 -2.79 -15.26
C ALA A 43 16.05 -2.84 -14.50
N SER A 44 17.08 -3.40 -15.10
CA SER A 44 18.43 -3.46 -14.51
C SER A 44 19.01 -2.07 -14.30
N LYS A 45 18.93 -1.17 -15.28
CA LYS A 45 19.40 0.22 -15.16
C LYS A 45 18.72 1.01 -14.05
N ARG A 46 17.47 0.69 -13.74
CA ARG A 46 16.66 1.36 -12.69
C ARG A 46 16.63 0.62 -11.35
N GLY A 47 17.34 -0.49 -11.23
CA GLY A 47 17.39 -1.29 -10.00
C GLY A 47 16.15 -2.13 -9.71
N TYR A 48 15.22 -2.32 -10.67
CA TYR A 48 13.99 -3.11 -10.48
C TYR A 48 14.22 -4.62 -10.48
N THR A 49 15.46 -5.07 -10.70
CA THR A 49 15.89 -6.48 -10.56
C THR A 49 16.37 -6.81 -9.16
N ALA A 50 15.99 -6.04 -8.17
CA ALA A 50 16.24 -6.25 -6.74
C ALA A 50 15.00 -6.80 -6.02
N ILE A 51 15.19 -7.31 -4.81
CA ILE A 51 14.11 -7.72 -3.90
C ILE A 51 13.74 -6.53 -3.02
N PHE A 52 12.65 -5.84 -3.36
CA PHE A 52 12.15 -4.70 -2.57
C PHE A 52 11.32 -5.17 -1.39
N GLY A 53 11.46 -4.50 -0.23
CA GLY A 53 10.80 -4.90 1.01
C GLY A 53 9.28 -4.86 0.93
N ARG A 54 8.71 -3.76 0.45
CA ARG A 54 7.27 -3.61 0.24
C ARG A 54 6.75 -4.53 -0.87
N ASP A 55 7.43 -4.55 -2.03
CA ASP A 55 7.02 -5.34 -3.20
C ASP A 55 7.01 -6.82 -2.88
N ALA A 56 8.06 -7.34 -2.24
CA ALA A 56 8.16 -8.73 -1.83
C ALA A 56 7.03 -9.12 -0.86
N ALA A 57 6.65 -8.22 0.05
CA ALA A 57 5.58 -8.46 1.00
C ALA A 57 4.19 -8.50 0.33
N VAL A 58 3.88 -7.54 -0.55
CA VAL A 58 2.63 -7.53 -1.34
C VAL A 58 2.57 -8.75 -2.25
N CYS A 59 3.68 -9.07 -2.93
CA CYS A 59 3.78 -10.26 -3.78
C CYS A 59 3.60 -11.55 -2.97
N ALA A 60 4.18 -11.66 -1.78
CA ALA A 60 4.02 -12.82 -0.91
C ALA A 60 2.54 -13.11 -0.59
N ILE A 61 1.76 -12.05 -0.31
CA ILE A 61 0.32 -12.18 -0.06
C ILE A 61 -0.42 -12.66 -1.31
N GLY A 62 -0.21 -12.01 -2.47
CA GLY A 62 -0.86 -12.38 -3.72
C GLY A 62 -0.46 -13.78 -4.21
N MET A 63 0.82 -14.15 -4.10
CA MET A 63 1.32 -15.49 -4.44
C MET A 63 0.70 -16.59 -3.57
N ALA A 64 0.55 -16.34 -2.27
CA ALA A 64 -0.09 -17.29 -1.35
C ALA A 64 -1.60 -17.47 -1.60
N LEU A 65 -2.22 -16.54 -2.34
CA LEU A 65 -3.64 -16.54 -2.70
C LEU A 65 -3.91 -17.00 -4.14
N SER A 66 -2.84 -17.21 -4.94
CA SER A 66 -2.92 -17.44 -6.38
C SER A 66 -3.54 -18.78 -6.79
N GLY A 67 -3.61 -19.78 -5.89
CA GLY A 67 -3.97 -21.15 -6.25
C GLY A 67 -2.88 -21.92 -7.00
N ASP A 68 -1.77 -21.28 -7.38
CA ASP A 68 -0.65 -21.91 -8.05
C ASP A 68 0.37 -22.48 -7.05
N LYS A 69 0.62 -23.78 -7.11
CA LYS A 69 1.50 -24.50 -6.15
C LYS A 69 2.95 -23.99 -6.12
N LEU A 70 3.48 -23.51 -7.25
CA LEU A 70 4.85 -22.96 -7.30
C LEU A 70 4.90 -21.60 -6.60
N LEU A 71 3.98 -20.70 -6.93
CA LEU A 71 3.90 -19.36 -6.32
C LEU A 71 3.66 -19.47 -4.82
N GLU A 72 2.72 -20.31 -4.40
CA GLU A 72 2.42 -20.51 -2.98
C GLU A 72 3.65 -21.01 -2.18
N ARG A 73 4.43 -21.93 -2.72
CA ARG A 73 5.66 -22.42 -2.08
C ARG A 73 6.77 -21.38 -2.06
N SER A 74 6.83 -20.51 -3.06
CA SER A 74 7.85 -19.47 -3.20
C SER A 74 7.48 -18.16 -2.47
N ALA A 75 6.26 -18.04 -1.94
CA ALA A 75 5.75 -16.79 -1.37
C ALA A 75 6.62 -16.20 -0.25
N ALA A 76 7.29 -17.04 0.55
CA ALA A 76 8.14 -16.60 1.64
C ALA A 76 9.59 -16.25 1.22
N ALA A 77 10.04 -16.60 0.01
CA ALA A 77 11.46 -16.50 -0.37
C ALA A 77 12.01 -15.07 -0.26
N GLY A 78 11.28 -14.06 -0.76
CA GLY A 78 11.69 -12.66 -0.62
C GLY A 78 11.74 -12.18 0.82
N LEU A 79 10.81 -12.67 1.68
CA LEU A 79 10.83 -12.34 3.11
C LEU A 79 12.03 -12.96 3.83
N HIS A 80 12.47 -14.13 3.41
CA HIS A 80 13.69 -14.78 3.92
C HIS A 80 14.93 -13.95 3.55
N THR A 81 15.04 -13.50 2.30
CA THR A 81 16.14 -12.65 1.83
C THR A 81 16.19 -11.34 2.60
N LEU A 82 15.06 -10.65 2.78
CA LEU A 82 14.99 -9.44 3.58
C LEU A 82 15.40 -9.68 5.04
N ALA A 83 14.96 -10.78 5.64
CA ALA A 83 15.34 -11.15 7.00
C ALA A 83 16.85 -11.39 7.11
N LYS A 84 17.49 -12.03 6.13
CA LYS A 84 18.94 -12.28 6.09
C LYS A 84 19.73 -10.97 6.09
N HIS A 85 19.23 -9.94 5.42
CA HIS A 85 19.86 -8.63 5.27
C HIS A 85 19.29 -7.55 6.22
N GLN A 86 18.59 -7.95 7.29
CA GLN A 86 18.10 -7.01 8.30
C GLN A 86 19.27 -6.26 8.95
N ALA A 87 19.15 -4.94 9.09
CA ALA A 87 20.13 -4.11 9.76
C ALA A 87 20.29 -4.48 11.26
N PRO A 88 21.45 -4.22 11.86
CA PRO A 88 21.66 -4.50 13.29
C PRO A 88 20.65 -3.83 14.24
N ASN A 89 20.13 -2.65 13.86
CA ASN A 89 19.09 -1.94 14.62
C ASN A 89 17.68 -2.52 14.43
N GLY A 90 17.50 -3.50 13.55
CA GLY A 90 16.22 -4.15 13.31
C GLY A 90 15.46 -3.68 12.06
N GLN A 91 15.93 -2.66 11.37
CA GLN A 91 15.31 -2.16 10.15
C GLN A 91 15.36 -3.20 9.02
N ILE A 92 14.28 -3.35 8.28
CA ILE A 92 14.25 -4.11 7.04
C ILE A 92 14.61 -3.18 5.88
N ALA A 93 15.50 -3.65 4.99
CA ALA A 93 15.99 -2.87 3.87
C ALA A 93 14.86 -2.42 2.92
N LYS A 94 15.07 -1.28 2.25
CA LYS A 94 14.24 -0.84 1.14
C LYS A 94 14.25 -1.87 0.03
N PHE A 95 15.44 -2.33 -0.32
CA PHE A 95 15.64 -3.45 -1.23
C PHE A 95 16.99 -4.15 -0.96
N VAL A 96 17.12 -5.35 -1.50
CA VAL A 96 18.38 -6.10 -1.56
C VAL A 96 18.77 -6.24 -3.02
N ASP A 97 19.93 -5.69 -3.40
CA ASP A 97 20.53 -5.87 -4.71
C ASP A 97 21.18 -7.27 -4.78
N LEU A 98 20.63 -8.13 -5.62
CA LEU A 98 21.10 -9.52 -5.74
C LEU A 98 22.47 -9.65 -6.40
N HIS A 99 22.84 -8.71 -7.27
CA HIS A 99 24.14 -8.72 -7.96
C HIS A 99 25.27 -8.29 -7.01
N ARG A 100 25.03 -7.21 -6.27
CA ARG A 100 26.00 -6.68 -5.29
C ARG A 100 25.93 -7.39 -3.94
N ARG A 101 24.83 -8.11 -3.68
CA ARG A 101 24.50 -8.70 -2.36
C ARG A 101 24.48 -7.67 -1.24
N GLU A 102 24.03 -6.47 -1.56
CA GLU A 102 23.95 -5.31 -0.66
C GLU A 102 22.51 -4.95 -0.36
N ALA A 103 22.26 -4.54 0.89
CA ALA A 103 20.98 -4.03 1.34
C ALA A 103 20.99 -2.50 1.30
N ASP A 104 19.97 -1.90 0.71
CA ASP A 104 19.78 -0.44 0.66
C ASP A 104 18.85 0.01 1.78
N PHE A 105 19.32 0.99 2.58
CA PHE A 105 18.59 1.63 3.66
C PHE A 105 18.38 3.13 3.39
N TRP A 106 18.56 3.57 2.14
CA TRP A 106 18.43 4.97 1.75
C TRP A 106 17.01 5.51 2.00
N TYR A 107 16.88 6.82 2.11
CA TYR A 107 15.68 7.55 2.53
C TYR A 107 15.19 7.16 3.92
N LEU A 108 16.12 7.30 4.89
CA LEU A 108 15.80 7.05 6.29
C LEU A 108 15.12 5.70 6.51
N GLY A 109 15.30 4.85 5.50
CA GLY A 109 15.03 3.45 5.57
C GLY A 109 13.68 3.00 5.09
N CYS A 110 12.95 3.79 4.29
CA CYS A 110 11.67 3.29 3.82
C CYS A 110 10.91 2.56 4.92
N ILE A 111 10.38 3.29 5.87
CA ILE A 111 9.76 2.77 7.10
C ILE A 111 8.73 1.67 6.82
N ASP A 112 8.07 1.74 5.68
CA ASP A 112 7.04 0.80 5.26
C ASP A 112 7.57 -0.60 4.86
N SER A 113 8.83 -0.72 4.46
CA SER A 113 9.45 -2.05 4.22
C SER A 113 9.41 -2.92 5.46
N THR A 114 9.71 -2.34 6.63
CA THR A 114 9.65 -3.06 7.91
C THR A 114 8.22 -3.41 8.29
N LEU A 115 7.28 -2.49 8.09
CA LEU A 115 5.85 -2.70 8.38
C LEU A 115 5.27 -3.80 7.48
N TRP A 116 5.47 -3.72 6.17
CA TRP A 116 4.98 -4.71 5.23
C TRP A 116 5.58 -6.09 5.43
N TRP A 117 6.89 -6.17 5.74
CA TRP A 117 7.54 -7.43 6.07
C TRP A 117 6.86 -8.13 7.26
N LEU A 118 6.57 -7.38 8.33
CA LEU A 118 5.84 -7.91 9.50
C LEU A 118 4.42 -8.35 9.12
N VAL A 119 3.70 -7.58 8.31
CA VAL A 119 2.35 -7.92 7.83
C VAL A 119 2.37 -9.22 7.03
N ALA A 120 3.28 -9.34 6.06
CA ALA A 120 3.37 -10.52 5.20
C ALA A 120 3.78 -11.78 5.97
N LEU A 121 4.74 -11.67 6.91
CA LEU A 121 5.09 -12.79 7.79
C LEU A 121 3.89 -13.29 8.61
N ALA A 122 3.13 -12.38 9.21
CA ALA A 122 1.96 -12.75 9.99
C ALA A 122 0.85 -13.34 9.11
N PHE A 123 0.71 -12.87 7.88
CA PHE A 123 -0.25 -13.38 6.92
C PHE A 123 0.08 -14.82 6.49
N LEU A 124 1.34 -15.08 6.08
CA LEU A 124 1.77 -16.42 5.65
C LEU A 124 1.76 -17.43 6.81
N ASP A 125 2.17 -17.00 8.00
CA ASP A 125 2.20 -17.87 9.19
C ASP A 125 0.80 -18.41 9.53
N ARG A 126 -0.24 -17.58 9.43
CA ARG A 126 -1.63 -17.99 9.67
C ARG A 126 -2.19 -18.95 8.63
N ARG A 127 -1.74 -18.86 7.40
CA ARG A 127 -2.18 -19.79 6.35
C ARG A 127 -1.53 -21.19 6.48
N GLY A 128 -0.61 -21.36 7.42
CA GLY A 128 0.03 -22.65 7.73
C GLY A 128 0.91 -23.23 6.62
N ARG A 129 1.06 -22.52 5.50
CA ARG A 129 1.78 -23.02 4.31
C ARG A 129 3.29 -22.85 4.41
N ALA A 130 3.75 -21.98 5.30
CA ALA A 130 5.17 -21.71 5.51
C ALA A 130 5.64 -22.10 6.92
N GLY A 131 4.83 -22.86 7.65
CA GLY A 131 5.16 -23.61 8.86
C GLY A 131 5.96 -22.86 9.93
N GLY A 132 5.33 -21.93 10.67
CA GLY A 132 5.95 -21.34 11.87
C GLY A 132 6.96 -20.22 11.59
N LEU A 133 6.75 -19.41 10.54
CA LEU A 133 7.62 -18.26 10.20
C LEU A 133 7.80 -17.30 11.38
N ARG A 134 6.75 -17.03 12.15
CA ARG A 134 6.85 -16.15 13.33
C ARG A 134 7.79 -16.72 14.37
N ARG A 135 7.81 -18.02 14.58
CA ARG A 135 8.75 -18.69 15.48
C ARG A 135 10.15 -18.68 14.91
N GLN A 136 10.30 -19.00 13.62
CA GLN A 136 11.60 -19.01 12.91
C GLN A 136 12.28 -17.63 13.00
N TYR A 137 11.51 -16.55 12.83
CA TYR A 137 12.04 -15.18 12.82
C TYR A 137 11.80 -14.40 14.11
N ALA A 138 11.47 -15.06 15.24
CA ALA A 138 11.10 -14.40 16.49
C ALA A 138 12.09 -13.30 16.92
N LYS A 139 13.40 -13.57 16.86
CA LYS A 139 14.44 -12.58 17.19
C LYS A 139 14.45 -11.39 16.24
N ARG A 140 14.30 -11.63 14.93
CA ARG A 140 14.28 -10.57 13.91
C ARG A 140 13.00 -9.74 13.97
N ILE A 141 11.87 -10.36 14.23
CA ILE A 141 10.58 -9.69 14.47
C ILE A 141 10.70 -8.77 15.69
N LYS A 142 11.28 -9.26 16.79
CA LYS A 142 11.51 -8.45 17.98
C LYS A 142 12.35 -7.20 17.67
N LEU A 143 13.45 -7.35 16.96
CA LEU A 143 14.31 -6.23 16.55
C LEU A 143 13.57 -5.26 15.62
N ALA A 144 12.80 -5.76 14.64
CA ALA A 144 12.01 -4.93 13.74
C ALA A 144 10.96 -4.10 14.50
N ILE A 145 10.27 -4.70 15.47
CA ILE A 145 9.32 -4.01 16.33
C ILE A 145 10.03 -2.97 17.21
N GLN A 146 11.18 -3.29 17.79
CA GLN A 146 11.97 -2.34 18.57
C GLN A 146 12.41 -1.13 17.74
N TRP A 147 12.83 -1.35 16.48
CA TRP A 147 13.20 -0.27 15.58
C TRP A 147 11.98 0.64 15.27
N LEU A 148 10.79 0.08 15.06
CA LEU A 148 9.56 0.86 14.87
C LEU A 148 9.18 1.62 16.13
N LEU A 149 9.25 1.00 17.30
CA LEU A 149 8.97 1.67 18.58
C LEU A 149 9.91 2.85 18.85
N ALA A 150 11.16 2.81 18.35
CA ALA A 150 12.08 3.94 18.43
C ALA A 150 11.64 5.15 17.55
N GLN A 151 10.76 4.92 16.56
CA GLN A 151 10.15 5.99 15.74
C GLN A 151 8.78 6.44 16.29
N GLU A 152 8.26 5.75 17.31
CA GLU A 152 6.92 6.01 17.85
C GLU A 152 6.95 7.18 18.84
N HIS A 153 6.01 8.12 18.65
CA HIS A 153 5.82 9.22 19.61
C HIS A 153 5.09 8.73 20.85
N GLN A 154 5.71 8.92 22.03
CA GLN A 154 5.29 8.35 23.31
C GLN A 154 3.90 8.79 23.83
N ARG A 155 3.33 9.87 23.30
CA ARG A 155 2.00 10.36 23.69
C ARG A 155 0.91 10.00 22.70
N PHE A 156 1.27 9.93 21.40
CA PHE A 156 0.31 9.62 20.35
C PHE A 156 0.28 8.14 20.00
N PHE A 157 1.34 7.41 20.34
CA PHE A 157 1.52 6.02 19.92
C PHE A 157 1.42 5.84 18.38
N LEU A 158 1.83 6.88 17.66
CA LEU A 158 1.91 6.96 16.21
C LEU A 158 3.36 7.09 15.78
N LEU A 159 3.70 6.49 14.64
CA LEU A 159 5.03 6.61 14.05
C LEU A 159 5.22 7.99 13.43
N GLN A 160 6.44 8.51 13.56
CA GLN A 160 6.91 9.70 12.87
C GLN A 160 7.88 9.31 11.76
N GLN A 161 7.82 10.03 10.65
CA GLN A 161 8.75 9.83 9.52
C GLN A 161 9.16 11.15 8.89
N ASN A 162 10.26 11.12 8.15
CA ASN A 162 10.68 12.23 7.29
C ASN A 162 9.95 12.21 5.94
N GLU A 163 10.06 13.29 5.17
CA GLU A 163 9.55 13.38 3.80
C GLU A 163 10.09 12.22 2.95
N ALA A 164 9.32 11.73 2.00
CA ALA A 164 9.71 10.73 1.03
C ALA A 164 10.13 9.35 1.63
N SER A 165 9.66 9.00 2.83
CA SER A 165 10.10 7.80 3.56
C SER A 165 9.16 6.59 3.47
N ASP A 166 8.13 6.64 2.64
CA ASP A 166 7.17 5.55 2.42
C ASP A 166 7.03 5.19 0.92
N TRP A 167 5.97 4.47 0.55
CA TRP A 167 5.72 4.07 -0.84
C TRP A 167 5.68 5.26 -1.81
N ALA A 168 5.22 6.41 -1.33
CA ALA A 168 5.18 7.66 -2.10
C ALA A 168 6.49 8.45 -1.94
N ASP A 169 7.60 7.86 -2.40
CA ASP A 169 8.98 8.23 -2.12
C ASP A 169 9.46 9.58 -2.70
N ILE A 170 8.59 10.34 -3.34
CA ILE A 170 8.80 11.72 -3.79
C ILE A 170 7.60 12.62 -3.50
N MET A 171 6.87 12.34 -2.40
CA MET A 171 5.79 13.19 -1.88
C MET A 171 6.20 13.87 -0.57
N PRO A 172 5.73 15.12 -0.30
CA PRO A 172 6.18 15.92 0.84
C PRO A 172 5.45 15.53 2.14
N ARG A 173 5.32 14.25 2.41
CA ARG A 173 4.64 13.71 3.58
C ARG A 173 5.63 13.46 4.70
N SER A 174 5.43 14.10 5.85
CA SER A 174 6.33 14.00 7.00
C SER A 174 5.62 14.20 8.34
N GLY A 175 6.28 13.87 9.42
CA GLY A 175 5.68 13.83 10.74
C GLY A 175 4.80 12.60 10.90
N PHE A 176 3.56 12.77 11.31
CA PHE A 176 2.59 11.69 11.35
C PHE A 176 1.98 11.50 9.96
N VAL A 177 2.18 10.36 9.35
CA VAL A 177 1.69 10.04 8.00
C VAL A 177 0.62 8.97 8.05
N LEU A 178 -0.50 9.22 7.36
CA LEU A 178 -1.70 8.39 7.36
C LEU A 178 -1.40 6.93 6.98
N TYR A 179 -0.79 6.73 5.82
CA TYR A 179 -0.42 5.43 5.27
C TYR A 179 0.42 4.59 6.25
N THR A 180 1.49 5.19 6.77
CA THR A 180 2.43 4.53 7.68
C THR A 180 1.75 4.15 8.99
N ASN A 181 0.90 5.04 9.53
CA ASN A 181 0.22 4.79 10.79
C ASN A 181 -0.97 3.82 10.67
N ALA A 182 -1.58 3.71 9.48
CA ALA A 182 -2.53 2.64 9.21
C ALA A 182 -1.87 1.26 9.28
N LEU A 183 -0.69 1.11 8.67
CA LEU A 183 0.11 -0.13 8.78
C LEU A 183 0.60 -0.38 10.20
N TRP A 184 1.03 0.65 10.93
CA TRP A 184 1.50 0.50 12.30
C TRP A 184 0.41 0.01 13.24
N PHE A 185 -0.78 0.58 13.17
CA PHE A 185 -1.93 0.07 13.92
C PHE A 185 -2.18 -1.42 13.65
N PHE A 186 -2.15 -1.81 12.37
CA PHE A 186 -2.36 -3.19 11.99
C PHE A 186 -1.25 -4.12 12.52
N VAL A 187 0.01 -3.72 12.44
CA VAL A 187 1.15 -4.44 13.02
C VAL A 187 0.99 -4.59 14.54
N LYS A 188 0.58 -3.52 15.25
CA LYS A 188 0.30 -3.60 16.69
C LYS A 188 -0.74 -4.70 17.01
N ARG A 189 -1.81 -4.78 16.25
CA ARG A 189 -2.82 -5.82 16.43
C ARG A 189 -2.30 -7.22 16.11
N LEU A 190 -1.57 -7.38 15.00
CA LEU A 190 -1.00 -8.65 14.57
C LEU A 190 -0.03 -9.27 15.59
N TYR A 191 0.75 -8.43 16.24
CA TYR A 191 1.81 -8.84 17.17
C TYR A 191 1.48 -8.57 18.64
N ARG A 192 0.25 -8.11 18.95
CA ARG A 192 -0.22 -7.77 20.30
C ARG A 192 0.71 -6.78 21.00
N ILE A 193 1.14 -5.75 20.26
CA ILE A 193 1.97 -4.67 20.81
C ILE A 193 1.07 -3.74 21.64
N ALA A 194 1.60 -3.25 22.75
CA ALA A 194 0.87 -2.35 23.63
C ALA A 194 0.35 -1.09 22.94
N HIS A 195 -0.67 -0.46 23.51
CA HIS A 195 -1.24 0.81 23.06
C HIS A 195 -1.88 0.80 21.66
N ALA A 196 -2.38 -0.36 21.20
CA ALA A 196 -3.10 -0.42 19.92
C ALA A 196 -4.41 0.39 19.95
N GLN A 197 -5.11 0.42 21.11
CA GLN A 197 -6.34 1.19 21.30
C GLN A 197 -6.07 2.69 21.23
N GLU A 198 -5.05 3.16 21.93
CA GLU A 198 -4.64 4.57 21.92
C GLU A 198 -4.14 4.99 20.54
N THR A 199 -3.42 4.10 19.82
CA THR A 199 -3.05 4.31 18.41
C THR A 199 -4.29 4.54 17.56
N HIS A 200 -5.34 3.72 17.70
CA HIS A 200 -6.60 3.86 16.98
C HIS A 200 -7.28 5.21 17.29
N GLN A 201 -7.38 5.58 18.55
CA GLN A 201 -8.00 6.84 19.00
C GLN A 201 -7.24 8.06 18.45
N ASN A 202 -5.92 8.07 18.64
CA ASN A 202 -5.07 9.18 18.20
C ASN A 202 -4.99 9.27 16.67
N PHE A 203 -5.02 8.14 15.96
CA PHE A 203 -5.12 8.12 14.50
C PHE A 203 -6.37 8.87 14.02
N ASN A 204 -7.55 8.50 14.53
CA ASN A 204 -8.80 9.13 14.14
C ASN A 204 -8.86 10.60 14.56
N GLY A 205 -8.39 10.94 15.77
CA GLY A 205 -8.37 12.32 16.25
C GLY A 205 -7.40 13.22 15.50
N LEU A 206 -6.27 12.71 15.04
CA LEU A 206 -5.26 13.51 14.34
C LEU A 206 -5.53 13.63 12.84
N PHE A 207 -5.85 12.50 12.18
CA PHE A 207 -6.05 12.51 10.73
C PHE A 207 -7.47 12.90 10.30
N HIS A 208 -8.45 12.85 11.22
CA HIS A 208 -9.80 13.34 10.96
C HIS A 208 -10.38 14.09 12.17
N PRO A 209 -9.83 15.27 12.51
CA PRO A 209 -10.18 16.02 13.74
C PRO A 209 -11.61 16.56 13.74
N PHE A 210 -12.35 16.42 12.62
CA PHE A 210 -13.74 16.86 12.49
C PHE A 210 -14.76 15.91 13.14
N SER A 211 -14.39 14.67 13.43
CA SER A 211 -15.30 13.63 13.96
C SER A 211 -14.80 12.95 15.23
N ALA A 212 -13.59 13.24 15.67
CA ALA A 212 -13.02 12.65 16.86
C ALA A 212 -12.22 13.70 17.65
N THR A 213 -12.32 13.67 18.96
CA THR A 213 -11.50 14.50 19.83
C THR A 213 -10.22 13.78 20.19
N ILE A 214 -9.09 14.50 20.15
CA ILE A 214 -7.87 14.04 20.78
C ILE A 214 -8.00 14.25 22.29
N ALA A 215 -7.62 13.25 23.07
CA ALA A 215 -7.54 13.34 24.51
C ALA A 215 -6.67 14.55 24.96
N GLU A 216 -6.90 15.05 26.14
CA GLU A 216 -6.48 16.31 26.78
C GLU A 216 -4.96 16.68 26.74
N TYR A 217 -4.32 16.56 25.58
CA TYR A 217 -2.94 17.05 25.45
C TYR A 217 -2.90 18.40 24.73
N ARG A 218 -2.59 19.48 25.46
CA ARG A 218 -2.62 20.86 24.97
C ARG A 218 -1.95 21.07 23.59
N ARG A 219 -0.81 20.43 23.33
CA ARG A 219 -0.11 20.57 22.05
C ARG A 219 -0.81 19.84 20.90
N ALA A 220 -1.48 18.72 21.18
CA ALA A 220 -2.31 18.06 20.21
C ALA A 220 -3.55 18.88 19.88
N GLN A 221 -4.15 19.54 20.86
CA GLN A 221 -5.25 20.48 20.64
C GLN A 221 -4.82 21.65 19.76
N LEU A 222 -3.62 22.19 19.94
CA LEU A 222 -3.08 23.27 19.07
C LEU A 222 -2.92 22.80 17.61
N LEU A 223 -2.44 21.58 17.37
CA LEU A 223 -2.38 20.99 16.03
C LEU A 223 -3.76 20.85 15.42
N ASN A 224 -4.72 20.33 16.19
CA ASN A 224 -6.10 20.16 15.76
C ASN A 224 -6.78 21.49 15.47
N ASP A 225 -6.61 22.48 16.32
CA ASP A 225 -7.14 23.83 16.11
C ASP A 225 -6.59 24.46 14.82
N TYR A 226 -5.30 24.27 14.55
CA TYR A 226 -4.70 24.72 13.31
C TYR A 226 -5.33 24.04 12.08
N VAL A 227 -5.51 22.70 12.13
CA VAL A 227 -6.15 21.94 11.06
C VAL A 227 -7.61 22.36 10.91
N LEU A 228 -8.38 22.40 12.00
CA LEU A 228 -9.80 22.74 12.00
C LEU A 228 -10.09 24.12 11.39
N ARG A 229 -9.19 25.08 11.60
CA ARG A 229 -9.33 26.45 11.05
C ARG A 229 -8.98 26.54 9.56
N ARG A 230 -8.16 25.64 9.03
CA ARG A 230 -7.59 25.76 7.68
C ARG A 230 -7.97 24.64 6.71
N ALA A 231 -8.21 23.44 7.21
CA ALA A 231 -8.58 22.31 6.38
C ALA A 231 -9.96 22.50 5.75
N ARG A 232 -10.05 22.17 4.47
CA ARG A 232 -11.27 22.32 3.65
C ARG A 232 -11.95 20.97 3.40
N ASP A 233 -11.16 19.91 3.28
CA ASP A 233 -11.68 18.55 3.10
C ASP A 233 -12.10 17.96 4.45
N ARG A 234 -13.37 17.60 4.54
CA ARG A 234 -13.96 16.99 5.74
C ARG A 234 -14.38 15.54 5.54
N ASP A 235 -14.16 15.02 4.35
CA ASP A 235 -14.63 13.68 3.97
C ASP A 235 -13.52 12.64 3.99
N LEU A 236 -12.28 13.05 3.70
CA LEU A 236 -11.11 12.18 3.72
C LEU A 236 -10.27 12.40 4.98
N TYR A 237 -9.51 11.39 5.36
CA TYR A 237 -8.42 11.54 6.30
C TYR A 237 -7.30 12.38 5.69
N LEU A 238 -6.69 13.24 6.48
CA LEU A 238 -5.50 13.99 6.10
C LEU A 238 -4.35 13.04 5.80
N SER A 239 -3.59 13.29 4.75
CA SER A 239 -2.49 12.42 4.35
C SER A 239 -1.30 12.45 5.31
N PHE A 240 -1.06 13.60 5.94
CA PHE A 240 -0.09 13.76 7.02
C PHE A 240 -0.39 15.00 7.88
N VAL A 241 0.14 14.99 9.09
CA VAL A 241 0.08 16.16 10.00
C VAL A 241 1.44 16.33 10.68
N ASN A 242 1.97 17.56 10.63
CA ASN A 242 3.12 17.99 11.42
C ASN A 242 2.91 19.44 11.93
N PHE A 243 3.88 20.03 12.64
CA PHE A 243 3.72 21.36 13.23
C PHE A 243 3.68 22.50 12.20
N SER A 244 4.14 22.27 10.98
CA SER A 244 4.22 23.31 9.95
C SER A 244 3.15 23.15 8.87
N PHE A 245 2.77 21.90 8.57
CA PHE A 245 1.90 21.57 7.46
C PHE A 245 0.99 20.39 7.79
N PHE A 246 -0.07 20.27 7.02
CA PHE A 246 -0.89 19.07 6.91
C PHE A 246 -1.26 18.84 5.44
N GLY A 247 -1.54 17.62 5.05
CA GLY A 247 -1.83 17.26 3.67
C GLY A 247 -3.32 17.00 3.44
N GLU A 248 -3.88 17.72 2.46
CA GLU A 248 -5.25 17.54 1.96
C GLU A 248 -5.27 17.11 0.48
N GLU A 249 -4.17 16.61 -0.06
CA GLU A 249 -4.12 16.10 -1.42
C GLU A 249 -4.98 14.86 -1.60
N GLY A 250 -5.49 14.30 -0.51
CA GLY A 250 -6.36 13.12 -0.49
C GLY A 250 -5.60 11.86 -0.87
N ASP A 251 -4.68 11.41 0.00
CA ASP A 251 -3.94 10.16 -0.15
C ASP A 251 -4.88 8.96 -0.26
N VAL A 252 -5.02 8.44 -1.47
CA VAL A 252 -5.97 7.35 -1.73
C VAL A 252 -5.53 6.06 -1.04
N PHE A 253 -4.24 5.71 -1.09
CA PHE A 253 -3.79 4.47 -0.48
C PHE A 253 -3.90 4.50 1.05
N GLY A 254 -3.51 5.60 1.69
CA GLY A 254 -3.68 5.76 3.13
C GLY A 254 -5.15 5.67 3.57
N ASN A 255 -6.06 6.32 2.85
CA ASN A 255 -7.50 6.24 3.11
C ASN A 255 -8.06 4.83 2.89
N VAL A 256 -7.64 4.13 1.84
CA VAL A 256 -8.00 2.72 1.57
C VAL A 256 -7.52 1.82 2.70
N LEU A 257 -6.28 1.99 3.18
CA LEU A 257 -5.75 1.21 4.30
C LEU A 257 -6.47 1.51 5.62
N ALA A 258 -6.87 2.76 5.88
CA ALA A 258 -7.64 3.11 7.07
C ALA A 258 -8.97 2.32 7.13
N VAL A 259 -9.64 2.16 5.99
CA VAL A 259 -10.84 1.31 5.85
C VAL A 259 -10.49 -0.17 6.00
N LEU A 260 -9.54 -0.64 5.22
CA LEU A 260 -9.21 -2.06 5.09
C LEU A 260 -8.67 -2.68 6.38
N LEU A 261 -7.91 -1.91 7.16
CA LEU A 261 -7.24 -2.38 8.36
C LEU A 261 -8.02 -2.08 9.66
N GLY A 262 -9.25 -1.57 9.54
CA GLY A 262 -10.19 -1.42 10.64
C GLY A 262 -9.94 -0.19 11.54
N LEU A 263 -9.36 0.87 10.98
CA LEU A 263 -9.23 2.17 11.64
C LEU A 263 -10.48 3.03 11.47
N ALA A 264 -11.11 2.97 10.31
CA ALA A 264 -12.38 3.63 10.03
C ALA A 264 -13.55 2.79 10.59
N ASP A 265 -14.40 3.41 11.40
CA ASP A 265 -15.68 2.82 11.79
C ASP A 265 -16.65 2.77 10.58
N ALA A 266 -17.85 2.23 10.76
CA ALA A 266 -18.82 2.08 9.69
C ALA A 266 -19.24 3.42 9.04
N ARG A 267 -19.31 4.51 9.80
CA ARG A 267 -19.61 5.85 9.31
C ARG A 267 -18.45 6.44 8.51
N ALA A 268 -17.25 6.38 9.08
CA ALA A 268 -16.03 6.84 8.43
C ALA A 268 -15.73 6.03 7.16
N THR A 269 -15.90 4.70 7.18
CA THR A 269 -15.79 3.82 6.03
C THR A 269 -16.68 4.27 4.88
N ARG A 270 -17.97 4.47 5.15
CA ARG A 270 -18.94 4.93 4.15
C ARG A 270 -18.53 6.28 3.58
N ARG A 271 -18.31 7.28 4.45
CA ARG A 271 -17.90 8.63 4.06
C ARG A 271 -16.64 8.60 3.17
N THR A 272 -15.59 7.88 3.58
CA THR A 272 -14.31 7.81 2.86
C THR A 272 -14.47 7.18 1.48
N LEU A 273 -15.15 6.02 1.39
CA LEU A 273 -15.34 5.34 0.11
C LEU A 273 -16.22 6.13 -0.86
N ASP A 274 -17.26 6.81 -0.35
CA ASP A 274 -18.11 7.69 -1.15
C ASP A 274 -17.33 8.90 -1.66
N ALA A 275 -16.55 9.56 -0.81
CA ALA A 275 -15.72 10.69 -1.19
C ALA A 275 -14.67 10.32 -2.26
N LEU A 276 -14.01 9.18 -2.13
CA LEU A 276 -13.07 8.68 -3.14
C LEU A 276 -13.78 8.38 -4.47
N THR A 277 -14.97 7.78 -4.43
CA THR A 277 -15.78 7.50 -5.63
C THR A 277 -16.25 8.81 -6.29
N MET A 278 -16.73 9.78 -5.51
CA MET A 278 -17.14 11.11 -6.01
C MET A 278 -15.97 11.90 -6.61
N ALA A 279 -14.76 11.71 -6.08
CA ALA A 279 -13.54 12.28 -6.66
C ALA A 279 -13.06 11.55 -7.93
N HIS A 280 -13.80 10.53 -8.41
CA HIS A 280 -13.51 9.75 -9.60
C HIS A 280 -12.09 9.15 -9.61
N VAL A 281 -11.57 8.75 -8.42
CA VAL A 281 -10.21 8.16 -8.35
C VAL A 281 -10.11 6.82 -9.07
N ASN A 282 -11.23 6.14 -9.24
CA ASN A 282 -11.39 4.82 -9.85
C ASN A 282 -11.89 4.87 -11.31
N ASP A 283 -11.88 6.04 -11.96
CA ASP A 283 -12.40 6.21 -13.30
C ASP A 283 -11.33 6.77 -14.27
N PRO A 284 -11.14 6.14 -15.44
CA PRO A 284 -11.72 4.87 -15.91
C PRO A 284 -11.04 3.63 -15.33
N TYR A 285 -9.92 3.77 -14.61
CA TYR A 285 -9.14 2.69 -14.00
C TYR A 285 -8.87 2.97 -12.52
N PRO A 286 -8.90 1.94 -11.65
CA PRO A 286 -8.54 2.06 -10.23
C PRO A 286 -7.01 2.06 -10.04
N VAL A 287 -6.44 2.92 -9.20
CA VAL A 287 -6.95 4.17 -8.64
C VAL A 287 -5.86 5.24 -8.75
N ARG A 288 -6.27 6.51 -8.82
CA ARG A 288 -5.30 7.62 -8.71
C ARG A 288 -4.66 7.63 -7.33
N ALA A 289 -3.39 7.99 -7.25
CA ALA A 289 -2.65 8.04 -5.99
C ALA A 289 -3.17 9.12 -5.03
N VAL A 290 -3.68 10.24 -5.57
CA VAL A 290 -4.29 11.34 -4.80
C VAL A 290 -5.54 11.87 -5.51
N THR A 291 -6.47 12.44 -4.75
CA THR A 291 -7.67 13.08 -5.31
C THR A 291 -7.38 14.45 -5.90
N ARG A 292 -6.46 15.20 -5.28
CA ARG A 292 -6.07 16.57 -5.65
C ARG A 292 -4.54 16.70 -5.74
N PRO A 293 -3.98 16.63 -6.95
CA PRO A 293 -2.53 16.75 -7.11
C PRO A 293 -1.98 18.09 -6.59
N ILE A 294 -0.81 18.02 -5.97
CA ILE A 294 -0.06 19.18 -5.49
C ILE A 294 0.48 19.92 -6.70
N LYS A 295 0.11 21.21 -6.82
CA LYS A 295 0.59 22.09 -7.89
C LYS A 295 1.92 22.73 -7.50
N GLU A 296 2.72 23.17 -8.48
CA GLU A 296 4.03 23.78 -8.26
C GLU A 296 3.97 25.08 -7.44
N ASN A 297 2.86 25.82 -7.48
CA ASN A 297 2.63 27.02 -6.67
C ASN A 297 2.04 26.72 -5.28
N SER A 298 1.90 25.45 -4.88
CA SER A 298 1.44 25.05 -3.55
C SER A 298 2.56 25.19 -2.52
N SER A 299 2.22 25.55 -1.28
CA SER A 299 3.14 25.51 -0.14
C SER A 299 3.68 24.11 0.17
N LEU A 300 2.98 23.07 -0.30
CA LEU A 300 3.42 21.68 -0.17
C LEU A 300 4.38 21.24 -1.30
N TRP A 301 4.53 22.03 -2.38
CA TRP A 301 5.45 21.67 -3.44
C TRP A 301 6.90 21.66 -2.95
N ARG A 302 7.65 20.66 -3.37
CA ARG A 302 9.09 20.54 -3.10
C ARG A 302 9.87 20.41 -4.41
N PRO A 303 11.05 21.02 -4.55
CA PRO A 303 11.87 20.94 -5.78
C PRO A 303 12.17 19.48 -6.20
N TYR A 304 12.34 18.57 -5.25
CA TYR A 304 12.59 17.15 -5.56
C TYR A 304 11.41 16.45 -6.27
N MET A 305 10.18 16.98 -6.16
CA MET A 305 9.02 16.44 -6.89
C MET A 305 9.19 16.61 -8.39
N ALA A 306 9.89 17.66 -8.85
CA ALA A 306 10.20 17.85 -10.27
C ALA A 306 11.33 16.95 -10.78
N ARG A 307 12.06 16.28 -9.89
CA ARG A 307 13.18 15.42 -10.25
C ARG A 307 12.71 14.32 -11.22
N HIS A 308 13.50 14.10 -12.27
CA HIS A 308 13.19 13.17 -13.36
C HIS A 308 11.88 13.47 -14.11
N ARG A 309 11.25 14.64 -13.91
CA ARG A 309 9.98 15.07 -14.55
C ARG A 309 8.85 14.05 -14.41
N GLN A 310 8.79 13.37 -13.29
CA GLN A 310 7.83 12.27 -13.13
C GLN A 310 6.75 12.48 -12.09
N ASN A 311 6.82 13.52 -11.22
CA ASN A 311 5.84 13.75 -10.16
C ASN A 311 5.14 15.12 -10.28
N HIS A 312 5.02 15.65 -11.49
CA HIS A 312 4.14 16.78 -11.77
C HIS A 312 2.67 16.36 -11.64
N VAL A 313 1.77 17.32 -11.73
CA VAL A 313 0.32 17.10 -11.63
C VAL A 313 -0.14 15.97 -12.55
N TRP A 314 -0.87 15.01 -12.01
CA TRP A 314 -1.35 13.77 -12.67
C TRP A 314 -0.28 12.74 -13.03
N GLN A 315 0.90 12.88 -12.49
CA GLN A 315 1.99 11.93 -12.70
C GLN A 315 2.33 11.19 -11.41
N TYR A 316 2.87 9.99 -11.54
CA TYR A 316 3.46 9.18 -10.48
C TYR A 316 2.61 9.21 -9.18
N HIS A 317 3.21 9.52 -8.02
CA HIS A 317 2.46 9.62 -6.76
C HIS A 317 1.60 10.90 -6.65
N ASN A 318 1.80 11.87 -7.52
CA ASN A 318 1.03 13.12 -7.55
C ASN A 318 -0.17 13.04 -8.52
N GLY A 319 -0.93 11.97 -8.44
CA GLY A 319 -2.18 11.77 -9.18
C GLY A 319 -2.10 10.81 -10.36
N GLY A 320 -1.01 10.07 -10.54
CA GLY A 320 -0.95 8.91 -11.45
C GLY A 320 -1.87 7.78 -10.97
N ILE A 321 -2.29 6.92 -11.88
CA ILE A 321 -3.11 5.74 -11.58
C ILE A 321 -2.16 4.56 -11.29
N TRP A 322 -2.38 3.91 -10.15
CA TRP A 322 -1.56 2.80 -9.67
C TRP A 322 -2.39 1.52 -9.55
N PRO A 323 -2.26 0.57 -10.48
CA PRO A 323 -3.04 -0.68 -10.44
C PRO A 323 -2.83 -1.49 -9.16
N MET A 324 -1.62 -1.45 -8.57
CA MET A 324 -1.36 -2.08 -7.27
C MET A 324 -2.31 -1.54 -6.19
N VAL A 325 -2.43 -0.23 -6.06
CA VAL A 325 -3.37 0.39 -5.10
C VAL A 325 -4.82 0.06 -5.47
N GLY A 326 -5.10 -0.11 -6.78
CA GLY A 326 -6.39 -0.60 -7.28
C GLY A 326 -6.79 -1.96 -6.73
N GLY A 327 -5.84 -2.89 -6.56
CA GLY A 327 -6.10 -4.17 -5.90
C GLY A 327 -6.51 -4.02 -4.43
N PHE A 328 -5.86 -3.12 -3.69
CA PHE A 328 -6.25 -2.79 -2.31
C PHE A 328 -7.61 -2.08 -2.23
N TRP A 329 -7.91 -1.20 -3.21
CA TRP A 329 -9.22 -0.56 -3.34
C TRP A 329 -10.34 -1.59 -3.47
N VAL A 330 -10.22 -2.55 -4.39
CA VAL A 330 -11.18 -3.64 -4.56
C VAL A 330 -11.34 -4.43 -3.25
N THR A 331 -10.24 -4.76 -2.59
CA THR A 331 -10.25 -5.51 -1.32
C THR A 331 -10.94 -4.70 -0.19
N ALA A 332 -10.76 -3.38 -0.16
CA ALA A 332 -11.42 -2.50 0.81
C ALA A 332 -12.93 -2.39 0.56
N LEU A 333 -13.35 -2.38 -0.71
CA LEU A 333 -14.79 -2.43 -1.07
C LEU A 333 -15.44 -3.73 -0.58
N VAL A 334 -14.77 -4.87 -0.75
CA VAL A 334 -15.24 -6.15 -0.21
C VAL A 334 -15.33 -6.09 1.32
N ALA A 335 -14.29 -5.58 1.99
CA ALA A 335 -14.29 -5.42 3.45
C ALA A 335 -15.46 -4.55 3.97
N ALA A 336 -15.87 -3.56 3.18
CA ALA A 336 -16.99 -2.66 3.46
C ALA A 336 -18.37 -3.22 3.05
N GLY A 337 -18.46 -4.47 2.55
CA GLY A 337 -19.69 -5.08 2.08
C GLY A 337 -20.18 -4.58 0.70
N ARG A 338 -19.37 -3.79 -0.02
CA ARG A 338 -19.71 -3.23 -1.35
C ARG A 338 -19.33 -4.20 -2.47
N VAL A 339 -19.79 -5.45 -2.39
CA VAL A 339 -19.32 -6.55 -3.25
C VAL A 339 -19.59 -6.30 -4.73
N GLU A 340 -20.76 -5.76 -5.11
CA GLU A 340 -21.06 -5.50 -6.52
C GLU A 340 -20.18 -4.37 -7.10
N GLN A 341 -19.89 -3.34 -6.30
CA GLN A 341 -18.92 -2.32 -6.69
C GLN A 341 -17.53 -2.93 -6.83
N ALA A 342 -17.10 -3.78 -5.90
CA ALA A 342 -15.82 -4.49 -5.96
C ALA A 342 -15.68 -5.33 -7.24
N LYS A 343 -16.71 -6.08 -7.64
CA LYS A 343 -16.73 -6.82 -8.91
C LYS A 343 -16.51 -5.92 -10.11
N SER A 344 -17.22 -4.79 -10.18
CA SER A 344 -17.05 -3.82 -11.27
C SER A 344 -15.63 -3.24 -11.30
N GLU A 345 -15.08 -2.91 -10.14
CA GLU A 345 -13.70 -2.37 -10.04
C GLU A 345 -12.64 -3.41 -10.36
N LEU A 346 -12.86 -4.70 -10.05
CA LEU A 346 -11.97 -5.79 -10.44
C LEU A 346 -11.87 -5.93 -11.96
N VAL A 347 -13.00 -5.79 -12.69
CA VAL A 347 -13.00 -5.77 -14.16
C VAL A 347 -12.19 -4.59 -14.70
N LYS A 348 -12.35 -3.38 -14.12
CA LYS A 348 -11.52 -2.22 -14.50
C LYS A 348 -10.04 -2.46 -14.21
N LEU A 349 -9.72 -3.13 -13.10
CA LEU A 349 -8.35 -3.51 -12.76
C LEU A 349 -7.76 -4.50 -13.76
N ALA A 350 -8.53 -5.49 -14.20
CA ALA A 350 -8.09 -6.41 -15.26
C ALA A 350 -7.83 -5.67 -16.57
N ARG A 351 -8.69 -4.72 -16.95
CA ARG A 351 -8.53 -3.90 -18.17
C ARG A 351 -7.24 -3.07 -18.15
N VAL A 352 -6.89 -2.46 -16.99
CA VAL A 352 -5.64 -1.70 -16.91
C VAL A 352 -4.41 -2.61 -16.93
N CYS A 353 -4.47 -3.81 -16.36
CA CYS A 353 -3.41 -4.81 -16.46
C CYS A 353 -3.21 -5.31 -17.91
N ALA A 354 -4.28 -5.37 -18.71
CA ALA A 354 -4.24 -5.80 -20.10
C ALA A 354 -3.62 -4.77 -21.06
N LEU A 355 -3.47 -3.51 -20.66
CA LEU A 355 -2.85 -2.49 -21.49
C LEU A 355 -1.44 -2.92 -21.93
N ARG A 356 -1.06 -2.57 -23.18
CA ARG A 356 0.22 -2.98 -23.78
C ARG A 356 0.43 -4.49 -23.79
N ASN A 357 -0.59 -5.23 -24.16
CA ASN A 357 -0.57 -6.69 -24.25
C ASN A 357 -0.16 -7.35 -22.91
N TRP A 358 -0.98 -7.14 -21.89
CA TRP A 358 -0.74 -7.64 -20.52
C TRP A 358 0.58 -7.12 -19.92
N GLY A 359 0.82 -5.82 -20.12
CA GLY A 359 2.05 -5.19 -19.70
C GLY A 359 2.18 -4.99 -18.19
N PHE A 360 1.11 -5.12 -17.40
CA PHE A 360 1.11 -4.86 -15.95
C PHE A 360 1.97 -3.64 -15.61
N THR A 361 1.73 -2.54 -16.31
CA THR A 361 2.54 -1.33 -16.26
C THR A 361 2.45 -0.69 -14.88
N GLU A 362 3.56 -0.19 -14.35
CA GLU A 362 3.70 0.35 -13.01
C GLU A 362 2.64 1.37 -12.65
N TRP A 363 2.47 2.40 -13.49
CA TRP A 363 1.46 3.44 -13.31
C TRP A 363 1.03 4.04 -14.66
N LEU A 364 -0.08 4.76 -14.66
CA LEU A 364 -0.58 5.50 -15.80
C LEU A 364 -0.69 6.98 -15.45
N HIS A 365 -0.52 7.85 -16.44
CA HIS A 365 -0.78 9.27 -16.27
C HIS A 365 -2.27 9.51 -15.94
N GLY A 366 -2.57 10.15 -14.81
CA GLY A 366 -3.93 10.27 -14.25
C GLY A 366 -4.95 10.99 -15.13
N LYS A 367 -4.50 11.75 -16.15
CA LYS A 367 -5.38 12.49 -17.08
C LYS A 367 -5.37 11.91 -18.49
N THR A 368 -4.18 11.60 -19.04
CA THR A 368 -4.05 11.10 -20.42
C THR A 368 -4.17 9.59 -20.52
N LEU A 369 -4.16 8.88 -19.39
CA LEU A 369 -4.20 7.43 -19.29
C LEU A 369 -3.01 6.70 -19.94
N ALA A 370 -1.99 7.46 -20.35
CA ALA A 370 -0.81 6.90 -20.98
C ALA A 370 -0.03 6.02 -19.98
N PRO A 371 0.22 4.73 -20.29
CA PRO A 371 1.04 3.85 -19.46
C PRO A 371 2.46 4.38 -19.30
N ARG A 372 2.97 4.37 -18.07
CA ARG A 372 4.26 4.92 -17.64
C ARG A 372 4.96 3.97 -16.67
N GLY A 373 6.20 4.30 -16.35
CA GLY A 373 7.01 3.51 -15.43
C GLY A 373 7.50 2.20 -16.06
N MET A 374 7.73 1.19 -15.23
CA MET A 374 8.24 -0.11 -15.65
C MET A 374 7.11 -1.06 -16.05
N PRO A 375 7.22 -1.79 -17.17
CA PRO A 375 6.33 -2.91 -17.47
C PRO A 375 6.66 -4.13 -16.62
N GLY A 376 5.70 -5.06 -16.52
CA GLY A 376 5.91 -6.35 -15.85
C GLY A 376 6.06 -6.24 -14.35
N GLN A 377 5.31 -5.36 -13.71
CA GLN A 377 5.33 -5.12 -12.27
C GLN A 377 4.72 -6.29 -11.49
N SER A 378 5.53 -6.94 -10.66
CA SER A 378 5.13 -8.09 -9.85
C SER A 378 4.00 -7.74 -8.88
N TRP A 379 4.09 -6.61 -8.19
CA TRP A 379 3.07 -6.21 -7.23
C TRP A 379 1.70 -5.90 -7.86
N ASN A 380 1.66 -5.48 -9.15
CA ASN A 380 0.38 -5.29 -9.84
C ASN A 380 -0.34 -6.62 -10.06
N ALA A 381 0.41 -7.65 -10.51
CA ALA A 381 -0.13 -9.00 -10.67
C ALA A 381 -0.57 -9.60 -9.33
N ALA A 382 0.26 -9.45 -8.30
CA ALA A 382 -0.06 -9.92 -6.94
C ALA A 382 -1.29 -9.23 -6.34
N ALA A 383 -1.41 -7.91 -6.51
CA ALA A 383 -2.55 -7.15 -6.03
C ALA A 383 -3.85 -7.51 -6.78
N PHE A 384 -3.77 -7.83 -8.08
CA PHE A 384 -4.91 -8.37 -8.82
C PHE A 384 -5.37 -9.73 -8.24
N LEU A 385 -4.46 -10.69 -8.05
CA LEU A 385 -4.79 -11.99 -7.47
C LEU A 385 -5.38 -11.89 -6.05
N MET A 386 -4.86 -10.96 -5.24
CA MET A 386 -5.39 -10.65 -3.91
C MET A 386 -6.83 -10.12 -4.00
N ALA A 387 -7.09 -9.18 -4.91
CA ALA A 387 -8.40 -8.57 -5.12
C ALA A 387 -9.42 -9.59 -5.65
N GLU A 388 -9.03 -10.41 -6.62
CA GLU A 388 -9.85 -11.48 -7.18
C GLU A 388 -10.22 -12.51 -6.10
N HIS A 389 -9.26 -12.95 -5.29
CA HIS A 389 -9.51 -13.84 -4.17
C HIS A 389 -10.51 -13.23 -3.16
N ALA A 390 -10.36 -11.94 -2.82
CA ALA A 390 -11.27 -11.26 -1.91
C ALA A 390 -12.71 -11.20 -2.46
N VAL A 391 -12.86 -10.90 -3.76
CA VAL A 391 -14.17 -10.86 -4.43
C VAL A 391 -14.80 -12.25 -4.48
N ALA A 392 -14.03 -13.29 -4.81
CA ALA A 392 -14.51 -14.66 -4.86
C ALA A 392 -14.92 -15.18 -3.47
N ALA A 393 -14.16 -14.84 -2.44
CA ALA A 393 -14.46 -15.24 -1.05
C ALA A 393 -15.57 -14.39 -0.41
N GLY A 394 -15.91 -13.23 -0.97
CA GLY A 394 -16.82 -12.26 -0.35
C GLY A 394 -16.30 -11.70 0.99
N ALA A 395 -15.01 -11.81 1.25
CA ALA A 395 -14.38 -11.43 2.51
C ALA A 395 -12.99 -10.81 2.30
N SER A 396 -12.63 -9.85 3.14
CA SER A 396 -11.30 -9.25 3.10
C SER A 396 -10.24 -10.25 3.54
N VAL A 397 -9.13 -10.28 2.82
CA VAL A 397 -7.94 -11.09 3.15
C VAL A 397 -7.25 -10.63 4.45
N PHE A 398 -7.54 -9.42 4.92
CA PHE A 398 -7.01 -8.83 6.15
C PHE A 398 -7.99 -8.91 7.33
N GLY A 399 -9.28 -9.18 7.11
CA GLY A 399 -10.33 -9.20 8.14
C GLY A 399 -10.19 -10.36 9.13
N SER A 400 -9.86 -11.56 8.66
CA SER A 400 -9.57 -12.73 9.49
C SER A 400 -8.26 -12.61 10.29
N ALA A 401 -7.54 -11.51 10.08
CA ALA A 401 -6.30 -11.20 10.78
C ALA A 401 -6.50 -10.73 12.23
N ILE A 402 -7.74 -10.50 12.62
CA ILE A 402 -8.08 -9.73 13.83
C ILE A 402 -8.95 -10.53 14.82
N SER A 403 -9.46 -11.68 14.40
CA SER A 403 -10.21 -12.61 15.26
C SER A 403 -9.31 -13.48 16.14
#